data_76da8a6ab4d22f034498512654c9df5a
#
_entry.id   76da8a6ab4d22f034498512654c9df5a
#
_cell.length_a   1.000
_cell.length_b   1.000
_cell.length_c   1.000
_cell.angle_alpha   90.00
_cell.angle_beta   90.00
_cell.angle_gamma   90.00
#
_symmetry.space_group_name_H-M   'P 1'
#
loop_
_entity.id
_entity.type
_entity.pdbx_description
1 polymer ?
#
loop_
_entity_poly.entity_id
_entity_poly.type
_entity_poly.pdbx_seq_one_letter_code
_entity_poly.pdbx_strand_id
1 'polypeptide(L)'
;MFDDGIRGWPLLKQIRNRAWTGTGEEVWSSKTRALLPKHQGADVARSVCPYCGVGCGQLVYHKNGKLISIEGDPDSPVSRGRLCPKGSDTYELHTHPGRLKKVKYRRPYSRRWEDLDLETA
;
A
#
# COMPACT_ATOMS: atom_id res chain seq x y z
N MET A 1 -4.08 0.03 -47.68
CA MET A 1 -3.47 0.86 -46.61
C MET A 1 -4.38 1.11 -45.40
N PHE A 2 -5.68 0.77 -45.43
CA PHE A 2 -6.62 0.89 -44.30
C PHE A 2 -6.81 -0.39 -43.49
N ASP A 3 -6.38 -1.53 -43.99
CA ASP A 3 -6.70 -2.86 -43.43
C ASP A 3 -5.83 -3.22 -42.20
N ASP A 4 -4.58 -2.75 -42.14
CA ASP A 4 -3.67 -3.07 -41.02
C ASP A 4 -4.01 -2.29 -39.74
N GLY A 5 -4.56 -1.08 -39.84
CA GLY A 5 -4.96 -0.29 -38.70
C GLY A 5 -6.13 -0.89 -37.93
N ILE A 6 -7.10 -1.41 -38.65
CA ILE A 6 -8.32 -2.00 -38.05
C ILE A 6 -8.02 -3.34 -37.40
N ARG A 7 -7.21 -4.18 -38.05
CA ARG A 7 -6.77 -5.47 -37.48
C ARG A 7 -5.93 -5.34 -36.22
N GLY A 8 -5.25 -4.22 -36.06
CA GLY A 8 -4.51 -3.86 -34.87
C GLY A 8 -5.37 -3.37 -33.70
N TRP A 9 -6.68 -3.16 -33.92
CA TRP A 9 -7.55 -2.58 -32.90
C TRP A 9 -7.68 -3.51 -31.67
N PRO A 10 -7.54 -2.98 -30.45
CA PRO A 10 -7.56 -3.77 -29.23
C PRO A 10 -8.80 -4.66 -29.08
N LEU A 11 -9.97 -4.11 -29.40
CA LEU A 11 -11.24 -4.84 -29.34
C LEU A 11 -11.26 -6.05 -30.29
N LEU A 12 -10.77 -5.87 -31.53
CA LEU A 12 -10.74 -6.98 -32.50
C LEU A 12 -9.71 -8.06 -32.10
N LYS A 13 -8.61 -7.65 -31.47
CA LYS A 13 -7.66 -8.61 -30.89
C LYS A 13 -8.28 -9.41 -29.76
N GLN A 14 -9.04 -8.77 -28.87
CA GLN A 14 -9.76 -9.46 -27.79
C GLN A 14 -10.77 -10.47 -28.32
N ILE A 15 -11.59 -10.07 -29.29
CA ILE A 15 -12.57 -10.96 -29.94
C ILE A 15 -11.87 -12.14 -30.59
N ARG A 16 -10.80 -11.90 -31.35
CA ARG A 16 -10.04 -12.94 -32.04
C ARG A 16 -9.41 -13.93 -31.07
N ASN A 17 -8.87 -13.44 -29.95
CA ASN A 17 -8.20 -14.26 -28.96
C ASN A 17 -9.17 -14.82 -27.90
N ARG A 18 -10.49 -14.61 -28.08
CA ARG A 18 -11.54 -15.04 -27.14
C ARG A 18 -11.31 -14.58 -25.70
N ALA A 19 -10.70 -13.42 -25.53
CA ALA A 19 -10.40 -12.82 -24.22
C ALA A 19 -11.62 -12.07 -23.67
N TRP A 20 -12.67 -12.81 -23.33
CA TRP A 20 -13.95 -12.26 -22.87
C TRP A 20 -13.93 -11.72 -21.43
N THR A 21 -12.86 -11.96 -20.70
CA THR A 21 -12.73 -11.62 -19.27
C THR A 21 -12.31 -10.17 -19.01
N GLY A 22 -12.07 -9.38 -20.06
CA GLY A 22 -11.64 -7.99 -19.90
C GLY A 22 -10.24 -7.78 -19.32
N THR A 23 -9.53 -8.86 -19.01
CA THR A 23 -8.13 -8.82 -18.52
C THR A 23 -7.12 -8.74 -19.66
N GLY A 24 -7.59 -8.44 -20.89
CA GLY A 24 -6.84 -8.54 -22.14
C GLY A 24 -5.51 -7.80 -22.11
N GLU A 25 -4.44 -8.55 -21.94
CA GLU A 25 -3.07 -8.04 -22.05
C GLU A 25 -2.80 -7.36 -23.41
N GLU A 26 -3.61 -7.69 -24.40
CA GLU A 26 -3.52 -7.12 -25.75
C GLU A 26 -3.80 -5.62 -25.80
N VAL A 27 -4.54 -5.09 -24.83
CA VAL A 27 -4.80 -3.64 -24.72
C VAL A 27 -3.76 -2.90 -23.88
N TRP A 28 -2.84 -3.63 -23.24
CA TRP A 28 -1.81 -3.01 -22.43
C TRP A 28 -0.79 -2.29 -23.30
N SER A 29 -0.55 -1.02 -22.98
CA SER A 29 0.55 -0.28 -23.58
C SER A 29 1.90 -0.90 -23.17
N SER A 30 2.95 -0.61 -23.92
CA SER A 30 4.32 -0.99 -23.54
C SER A 30 4.70 -0.46 -22.16
N LYS A 31 4.25 0.75 -21.82
CA LYS A 31 4.45 1.36 -20.50
C LYS A 31 3.74 0.54 -19.41
N THR A 32 2.51 0.14 -19.63
CA THR A 32 1.74 -0.68 -18.67
C THR A 32 2.40 -2.03 -18.44
N ARG A 33 2.92 -2.67 -19.52
CA ARG A 33 3.64 -3.95 -19.42
C ARG A 33 4.95 -3.85 -18.64
N ALA A 34 5.60 -2.68 -18.69
CA ALA A 34 6.84 -2.42 -17.95
C ALA A 34 6.62 -2.08 -16.48
N LEU A 35 5.38 -1.77 -16.06
CA LEU A 35 5.06 -1.48 -14.67
C LEU A 35 5.12 -2.75 -13.84
N LEU A 36 5.91 -2.71 -12.79
CA LEU A 36 5.98 -3.76 -11.79
C LEU A 36 5.19 -3.34 -10.54
N PRO A 37 4.52 -4.28 -9.87
CA PRO A 37 3.88 -3.99 -8.60
C PRO A 37 4.87 -3.39 -7.59
N LYS A 38 4.44 -2.38 -6.83
CA LYS A 38 5.29 -1.69 -5.85
C LYS A 38 5.97 -2.65 -4.87
N HIS A 39 5.30 -3.73 -4.53
CA HIS A 39 5.76 -4.75 -3.58
C HIS A 39 6.50 -5.93 -4.23
N GLN A 40 6.82 -5.87 -5.53
CA GLN A 40 7.53 -6.97 -6.18
C GLN A 40 8.91 -7.22 -5.57
N GLY A 41 9.16 -8.46 -5.17
CA GLY A 41 10.39 -8.86 -4.50
C GLY A 41 10.55 -8.30 -3.09
N ALA A 42 9.44 -7.91 -2.45
CA ALA A 42 9.39 -7.57 -1.04
C ALA A 42 9.05 -8.82 -0.20
N ASP A 43 9.60 -8.88 0.99
CA ASP A 43 9.15 -9.81 2.02
C ASP A 43 7.83 -9.36 2.62
N VAL A 44 7.03 -10.29 3.10
CA VAL A 44 5.71 -10.03 3.67
C VAL A 44 5.63 -10.52 5.10
N ALA A 45 5.25 -9.63 6.01
CA ALA A 45 4.90 -9.96 7.39
C ALA A 45 3.40 -9.73 7.61
N ARG A 46 2.75 -10.64 8.33
CA ARG A 46 1.34 -10.45 8.75
C ARG A 46 1.29 -9.67 10.05
N SER A 47 0.36 -8.74 10.12
CA SER A 47 0.15 -7.88 11.29
C SER A 47 -1.33 -7.56 11.49
N VAL A 48 -1.63 -6.85 12.55
CA VAL A 48 -2.96 -6.38 12.89
C VAL A 48 -2.95 -4.85 12.91
N CYS A 49 -3.99 -4.24 12.37
CA CYS A 49 -4.15 -2.79 12.36
C CYS A 49 -4.16 -2.23 13.81
N PRO A 50 -3.34 -1.23 14.12
CA PRO A 50 -3.19 -0.71 15.49
C PRO A 50 -4.27 0.30 15.92
N TYR A 51 -5.18 0.69 15.03
CA TYR A 51 -6.07 1.83 15.30
C TYR A 51 -7.27 1.51 16.20
N CYS A 52 -7.92 0.38 16.02
CA CYS A 52 -9.12 0.09 16.80
C CYS A 52 -9.29 -1.40 17.08
N GLY A 53 -10.22 -1.73 18.00
CA GLY A 53 -10.47 -3.09 18.46
C GLY A 53 -11.08 -4.04 17.41
N VAL A 54 -11.35 -3.59 16.19
CA VAL A 54 -11.82 -4.47 15.10
C VAL A 54 -10.75 -5.49 14.72
N GLY A 55 -9.45 -5.12 14.79
CA GLY A 55 -8.36 -6.06 14.56
C GLY A 55 -8.23 -6.50 13.10
N CYS A 56 -8.40 -5.58 12.15
CA CYS A 56 -8.23 -5.88 10.73
C CYS A 56 -6.83 -6.42 10.45
N GLY A 57 -6.73 -7.57 9.74
CA GLY A 57 -5.46 -8.14 9.31
C GLY A 57 -4.80 -7.29 8.24
N GLN A 58 -3.48 -7.18 8.33
CA GLN A 58 -2.65 -6.41 7.40
C GLN A 58 -1.48 -7.26 6.88
N LEU A 59 -1.16 -7.08 5.59
CA LEU A 59 0.07 -7.53 4.97
C LEU A 59 1.05 -6.36 4.94
N VAL A 60 2.17 -6.53 5.62
CA VAL A 60 3.24 -5.54 5.72
C VAL A 60 4.35 -5.92 4.78
N TYR A 61 4.52 -5.19 3.69
CA TYR A 61 5.56 -5.40 2.70
C TYR A 61 6.81 -4.62 3.08
N HIS A 62 7.94 -5.32 3.20
CA HIS A 62 9.22 -4.71 3.54
C HIS A 62 10.35 -5.24 2.67
N LYS A 63 11.38 -4.43 2.49
CA LYS A 63 12.59 -4.81 1.75
C LYS A 63 13.81 -4.10 2.33
N ASN A 64 14.88 -4.85 2.61
CA ASN A 64 16.11 -4.28 3.17
C ASN A 64 15.87 -3.43 4.44
N GLY A 65 15.01 -3.90 5.34
CA GLY A 65 14.68 -3.19 6.58
C GLY A 65 13.80 -1.94 6.41
N LYS A 66 13.30 -1.67 5.21
CA LYS A 66 12.41 -0.54 4.92
C LYS A 66 11.00 -1.03 4.64
N LEU A 67 10.03 -0.36 5.24
CA LEU A 67 8.61 -0.55 4.93
C LEU A 67 8.32 0.00 3.53
N ILE A 68 7.63 -0.79 2.69
CA ILE A 68 7.28 -0.43 1.32
C ILE A 68 5.81 -0.10 1.20
N SER A 69 4.95 -0.97 1.73
CA SER A 69 3.49 -0.85 1.64
C SER A 69 2.81 -1.62 2.75
N ILE A 70 1.58 -1.24 3.06
CA ILE A 70 0.69 -2.01 3.93
C ILE A 70 -0.63 -2.16 3.19
N GLU A 71 -1.15 -3.40 3.14
CA GLU A 71 -2.40 -3.74 2.49
C GLU A 71 -3.25 -4.62 3.42
N GLY A 72 -4.53 -4.77 3.11
CA GLY A 72 -5.40 -5.67 3.87
C GLY A 72 -5.05 -7.14 3.59
N ASP A 73 -5.03 -7.95 4.65
CA ASP A 73 -4.82 -9.39 4.52
C ASP A 73 -6.12 -10.09 4.08
N PRO A 74 -6.17 -10.68 2.87
CA PRO A 74 -7.35 -11.38 2.38
C PRO A 74 -7.70 -12.62 3.21
N ASP A 75 -6.73 -13.21 3.89
CA ASP A 75 -6.93 -14.38 4.75
C ASP A 75 -7.42 -14.00 6.16
N SER A 76 -7.48 -12.70 6.48
CA SER A 76 -8.02 -12.24 7.76
C SER A 76 -9.50 -12.62 7.89
N PRO A 77 -9.91 -13.36 8.93
CA PRO A 77 -11.30 -13.73 9.14
C PRO A 77 -12.19 -12.51 9.44
N VAL A 78 -11.59 -11.42 9.94
CA VAL A 78 -12.28 -10.19 10.32
C VAL A 78 -12.53 -9.28 9.12
N SER A 79 -11.46 -8.90 8.42
CA SER A 79 -11.51 -7.85 7.39
C SER A 79 -11.52 -8.37 5.96
N ARG A 80 -11.07 -9.62 5.74
CA ARG A 80 -11.02 -10.27 4.41
C ARG A 80 -10.42 -9.34 3.34
N GLY A 81 -9.26 -8.78 3.63
CA GLY A 81 -8.54 -7.88 2.73
C GLY A 81 -9.02 -6.43 2.71
N ARG A 82 -10.08 -6.09 3.46
CA ARG A 82 -10.59 -4.71 3.48
C ARG A 82 -9.96 -3.91 4.61
N LEU A 83 -9.62 -2.66 4.32
CA LEU A 83 -9.17 -1.68 5.30
C LEU A 83 -10.03 -0.42 5.18
N CYS A 84 -10.35 0.18 6.32
CA CYS A 84 -10.92 1.52 6.32
C CYS A 84 -9.82 2.57 6.03
N PRO A 85 -10.14 3.85 5.80
CA PRO A 85 -9.14 4.87 5.53
C PRO A 85 -8.01 4.92 6.56
N LYS A 86 -8.30 4.77 7.86
CA LYS A 86 -7.26 4.71 8.91
C LYS A 86 -6.33 3.51 8.73
N GLY A 87 -6.89 2.31 8.50
CA GLY A 87 -6.11 1.10 8.29
C GLY A 87 -5.24 1.18 7.03
N SER A 88 -5.73 1.79 5.98
CA SER A 88 -4.96 2.03 4.75
C SER A 88 -3.81 3.01 4.96
N ASP A 89 -3.95 3.94 5.92
CA ASP A 89 -2.94 4.95 6.25
C ASP A 89 -1.93 4.48 7.33
N THR A 90 -1.94 3.20 7.70
CA THR A 90 -1.00 2.65 8.70
C THR A 90 0.47 2.79 8.24
N TYR A 91 0.72 2.80 6.94
CA TYR A 91 2.03 3.08 6.37
C TYR A 91 2.57 4.45 6.85
N GLU A 92 1.77 5.50 6.73
CA GLU A 92 2.14 6.85 7.16
C GLU A 92 2.32 6.94 8.67
N LEU A 93 1.51 6.24 9.46
CA LEU A 93 1.70 6.15 10.91
C LEU A 93 3.12 5.72 11.28
N HIS A 94 3.74 4.85 10.50
CA HIS A 94 5.10 4.37 10.74
C HIS A 94 6.18 5.26 10.13
N THR A 95 5.97 5.75 8.91
CA THR A 95 7.00 6.40 8.08
C THR A 95 6.98 7.91 8.13
N HIS A 96 5.89 8.53 8.61
CA HIS A 96 5.72 9.97 8.59
C HIS A 96 6.86 10.70 9.34
N PRO A 97 7.50 11.71 8.73
CA PRO A 97 8.63 12.42 9.33
C PRO A 97 8.27 13.20 10.61
N GLY A 98 7.00 13.61 10.74
CA GLY A 98 6.49 14.30 11.93
C GLY A 98 6.15 13.37 13.09
N ARG A 99 6.39 12.06 12.99
CA ARG A 99 6.15 11.13 14.09
C ARG A 99 7.02 11.49 15.30
N LEU A 100 6.39 11.60 16.46
CA LEU A 100 7.10 11.83 17.71
C LEU A 100 7.97 10.61 18.05
N LYS A 101 9.28 10.83 18.18
CA LYS A 101 10.28 9.79 18.52
C LYS A 101 10.92 10.00 19.87
N LYS A 102 10.58 11.12 20.54
CA LYS A 102 11.10 11.50 21.85
C LYS A 102 9.95 11.93 22.74
N VAL A 103 10.14 11.79 24.03
CA VAL A 103 9.21 12.33 25.02
C VAL A 103 9.23 13.86 24.90
N LYS A 104 8.05 14.47 24.83
CA LYS A 104 7.89 15.91 24.82
C LYS A 104 7.43 16.39 26.18
N TYR A 105 8.21 17.26 26.78
CA TYR A 105 7.92 17.87 28.07
C TYR A 105 7.66 19.36 27.91
N ARG A 106 6.73 19.89 28.68
CA ARG A 106 6.46 21.32 28.76
C ARG A 106 6.44 21.74 30.23
N ARG A 107 7.33 22.62 30.60
CA ARG A 107 7.37 23.17 31.97
C ARG A 107 6.04 23.87 32.31
N PRO A 108 5.61 23.85 33.59
CA PRO A 108 4.45 24.62 34.01
C PRO A 108 4.54 26.08 33.53
N TYR A 109 3.43 26.61 33.00
CA TYR A 109 3.32 27.96 32.45
C TYR A 109 4.17 28.26 31.20
N SER A 110 5.01 27.35 30.72
CA SER A 110 5.80 27.51 29.48
C SER A 110 4.91 27.28 28.22
N ARG A 111 5.27 27.96 27.13
CA ARG A 111 4.70 27.74 25.79
C ARG A 111 5.63 26.90 24.89
N ARG A 112 6.79 26.51 25.39
CA ARG A 112 7.80 25.77 24.65
C ARG A 112 7.78 24.29 25.05
N TRP A 113 7.92 23.42 24.05
CA TRP A 113 8.11 22.00 24.24
C TRP A 113 9.60 21.68 24.16
N GLU A 114 10.07 20.85 25.05
CA GLU A 114 11.46 20.39 25.14
C GLU A 114 11.48 18.88 24.92
N ASP A 115 12.56 18.37 24.30
CA ASP A 115 12.77 16.93 24.19
C ASP A 115 13.36 16.43 25.50
N LEU A 116 12.76 15.40 26.07
CA LEU A 116 13.28 14.69 27.23
C LEU A 116 13.75 13.29 26.80
N ASP A 117 14.83 12.82 27.40
CA ASP A 117 15.16 11.41 27.27
C ASP A 117 14.21 10.55 28.11
N LEU A 118 14.14 9.26 27.77
CA LEU A 118 13.19 8.35 28.40
C LEU A 118 13.52 8.06 29.87
N GLU A 119 14.81 8.16 30.26
CA GLU A 119 15.25 7.89 31.63
C GLU A 119 14.88 9.03 32.57
N THR A 120 14.87 10.26 32.03
CA THR A 120 14.51 11.48 32.79
C THR A 120 12.99 11.71 32.85
N ALA A 121 12.22 11.11 31.91
CA ALA A 121 10.79 11.29 31.80
C ALA A 121 9.97 10.45 32.78
#